data_b8845f5dcd3d039431becdd623c9fbd3
#
_entry.id   b8845f5dcd3d039431becdd623c9fbd3
#
_cell.length_a   1.000
_cell.length_b   1.000
_cell.length_c   1.000
_cell.angle_alpha   90.00
_cell.angle_beta   90.00
_cell.angle_gamma   90.00
#
_symmetry.space_group_name_H-M   'P 1'
#
loop_
_entity.id
_entity.type
_entity.pdbx_description
1 polymer ?
#
loop_
_entity_poly.entity_id
_entity_poly.type
_entity_poly.pdbx_seq_one_letter_code
_entity_poly.pdbx_strand_id
1 'polypeptide(L)'
;GESIERETGINIRFIEIPITLVALDCARKVTVHTDLESVYQSVEESYERYFPLLVENYERLSMHKIILTLCMTGIGGAMRIKHYLQKYLDFENVDIVAMSMLNRNELLTNIDQLKKNNQILYTIGTENPHLYDIPFIPVSEIFSIPSEKLPMYFSINGVNVKQKTNIDYQMIFKNLTEQLPHIKLSSLRKTFPLFIENIDKKYKLSKDQKIGIIMHMASALDRMITNQEIKPIHQYKTIIAKNKKIYNDLKDCLKPIEETFEISYLEEEIASLIQIIKKSQ
;
A
#
# COMPACT_ATOMS: atom_id res chain seq x y z
N GLY A 1 18.94 6.25 -28.91
CA GLY A 1 18.71 7.67 -28.61
C GLY A 1 19.95 8.28 -28.01
N GLU A 2 20.32 7.93 -26.78
CA GLU A 2 21.47 8.51 -26.05
C GLU A 2 22.80 8.41 -26.80
N SER A 3 23.04 7.36 -27.59
CA SER A 3 24.23 7.18 -28.40
C SER A 3 24.34 8.24 -29.51
N ILE A 4 23.20 8.51 -30.18
CA ILE A 4 23.13 9.51 -31.26
C ILE A 4 23.22 10.94 -30.71
N GLU A 5 22.63 11.21 -29.54
CA GLU A 5 22.78 12.51 -28.87
C GLU A 5 24.22 12.83 -28.52
N ARG A 6 24.97 11.82 -28.02
CA ARG A 6 26.41 11.97 -27.71
C ARG A 6 27.27 12.20 -28.94
N GLU A 7 26.94 11.56 -30.05
CA GLU A 7 27.71 11.65 -31.28
C GLU A 7 27.41 12.94 -32.10
N THR A 8 26.16 13.39 -32.06
CA THR A 8 25.68 14.48 -32.91
C THR A 8 25.46 15.81 -32.20
N GLY A 9 25.36 15.81 -30.86
CA GLY A 9 24.98 16.98 -30.07
C GLY A 9 23.53 17.41 -30.28
N ILE A 10 22.71 16.61 -30.99
CA ILE A 10 21.30 16.87 -31.26
C ILE A 10 20.47 16.32 -30.11
N ASN A 11 19.69 17.16 -29.48
CA ASN A 11 18.81 16.79 -28.39
C ASN A 11 17.64 15.95 -28.94
N ILE A 12 17.71 14.63 -28.77
CA ILE A 12 16.69 13.70 -29.28
C ILE A 12 15.65 13.48 -28.17
N ARG A 13 14.48 14.02 -28.36
CA ARG A 13 13.34 13.73 -27.47
C ARG A 13 12.61 12.50 -28.00
N PHE A 14 12.52 11.44 -27.17
CA PHE A 14 11.61 10.35 -27.41
C PHE A 14 10.21 10.83 -27.10
N ILE A 15 9.40 11.02 -28.14
CA ILE A 15 7.96 11.18 -28.01
C ILE A 15 7.37 9.81 -28.32
N GLU A 16 6.69 9.19 -27.37
CA GLU A 16 5.82 8.03 -27.67
C GLU A 16 4.66 8.51 -28.54
N ILE A 17 4.89 8.59 -29.83
CA ILE A 17 3.82 8.85 -30.79
C ILE A 17 3.07 7.53 -30.95
N PRO A 18 1.72 7.49 -30.87
CA PRO A 18 0.95 6.33 -31.24
C PRO A 18 0.98 6.15 -32.77
N ILE A 19 2.20 5.98 -33.31
CA ILE A 19 2.46 5.83 -34.75
C ILE A 19 1.51 4.80 -35.34
N THR A 20 1.27 3.71 -34.64
CA THR A 20 0.36 2.65 -35.09
C THR A 20 -1.06 3.15 -35.24
N LEU A 21 -1.57 3.98 -34.33
CA LEU A 21 -2.95 4.52 -34.41
C LEU A 21 -3.08 5.54 -35.54
N VAL A 22 -2.11 6.44 -35.67
CA VAL A 22 -2.06 7.43 -36.75
C VAL A 22 -1.95 6.73 -38.10
N ALA A 23 -1.05 5.75 -38.22
CA ALA A 23 -0.86 5.00 -39.45
C ALA A 23 -2.11 4.18 -39.85
N LEU A 24 -2.78 3.55 -38.88
CA LEU A 24 -4.02 2.80 -39.13
C LEU A 24 -5.18 3.72 -39.54
N ASP A 25 -5.32 4.89 -38.92
CA ASP A 25 -6.37 5.86 -39.23
C ASP A 25 -6.12 6.44 -40.62
N CYS A 26 -4.90 6.81 -40.97
CA CYS A 26 -4.53 7.25 -42.30
C CYS A 26 -4.73 6.15 -43.34
N ALA A 27 -4.31 4.90 -43.07
CA ALA A 27 -4.48 3.79 -44.00
C ALA A 27 -5.95 3.46 -44.32
N ARG A 28 -6.86 3.75 -43.38
CA ARG A 28 -8.32 3.58 -43.63
C ARG A 28 -8.90 4.63 -44.57
N LYS A 29 -8.31 5.81 -44.63
CA LYS A 29 -8.76 6.95 -45.39
C LYS A 29 -8.13 7.03 -46.78
N VAL A 30 -6.90 6.55 -46.90
CA VAL A 30 -6.12 6.60 -48.15
C VAL A 30 -6.51 5.44 -49.06
N THR A 31 -6.85 5.75 -50.32
CA THR A 31 -7.11 4.79 -51.38
C THR A 31 -6.15 4.99 -52.55
N VAL A 32 -6.20 4.11 -53.56
CA VAL A 32 -5.35 4.18 -54.76
C VAL A 32 -5.53 5.49 -55.54
N HIS A 33 -6.68 6.21 -55.33
CA HIS A 33 -7.02 7.47 -55.98
C HIS A 33 -6.82 8.68 -55.09
N THR A 34 -6.27 8.51 -53.90
CA THR A 34 -6.04 9.62 -52.98
C THR A 34 -4.81 10.41 -53.42
N ASP A 35 -4.97 11.70 -53.65
CA ASP A 35 -3.85 12.59 -53.99
C ASP A 35 -2.99 12.88 -52.76
N LEU A 36 -1.78 13.39 -53.00
CA LEU A 36 -0.79 13.62 -51.94
C LEU A 36 -1.27 14.63 -50.89
N GLU A 37 -2.00 15.65 -51.31
CA GLU A 37 -2.50 16.68 -50.39
C GLU A 37 -3.52 16.10 -49.43
N SER A 38 -4.44 15.25 -49.93
CA SER A 38 -5.40 14.52 -49.10
C SER A 38 -4.74 13.55 -48.12
N VAL A 39 -3.57 12.98 -48.48
CA VAL A 39 -2.78 12.17 -47.56
C VAL A 39 -2.23 13.03 -46.45
N TYR A 40 -1.63 14.18 -46.74
CA TYR A 40 -1.11 15.11 -45.72
C TYR A 40 -2.22 15.57 -44.80
N GLN A 41 -3.34 16.00 -45.31
CA GLN A 41 -4.52 16.43 -44.52
C GLN A 41 -4.98 15.29 -43.60
N SER A 42 -5.02 14.05 -44.09
CA SER A 42 -5.38 12.88 -43.27
C SER A 42 -4.39 12.61 -42.12
N VAL A 43 -3.11 12.85 -42.35
CA VAL A 43 -2.08 12.74 -41.32
C VAL A 43 -2.26 13.83 -40.25
N GLU A 44 -2.49 15.07 -40.66
CA GLU A 44 -2.71 16.20 -39.76
C GLU A 44 -3.96 15.98 -38.90
N GLU A 45 -5.10 15.61 -39.50
CA GLU A 45 -6.33 15.31 -38.77
C GLU A 45 -6.15 14.17 -37.76
N SER A 46 -5.41 13.14 -38.14
CA SER A 46 -5.12 12.02 -37.25
C SER A 46 -4.18 12.42 -36.10
N TYR A 47 -3.19 13.26 -36.41
CA TYR A 47 -2.28 13.82 -35.39
C TYR A 47 -3.05 14.68 -34.38
N GLU A 48 -3.90 15.61 -34.86
CA GLU A 48 -4.70 16.44 -33.95
C GLU A 48 -5.68 15.62 -33.11
N ARG A 49 -6.18 14.51 -33.60
CA ARG A 49 -7.08 13.62 -32.86
C ARG A 49 -6.33 12.88 -31.71
N TYR A 50 -5.13 12.43 -31.96
CA TYR A 50 -4.37 11.61 -31.00
C TYR A 50 -3.38 12.41 -30.15
N PHE A 51 -3.04 13.62 -30.55
CA PHE A 51 -2.12 14.50 -29.82
C PHE A 51 -2.59 14.83 -28.37
N PRO A 52 -3.87 15.13 -28.12
CA PRO A 52 -4.35 15.35 -26.74
C PRO A 52 -4.11 14.15 -25.82
N LEU A 53 -4.25 12.93 -26.35
CA LEU A 53 -3.95 11.70 -25.60
C LEU A 53 -2.46 11.58 -25.24
N LEU A 54 -1.57 12.10 -26.10
CA LEU A 54 -0.13 12.14 -25.84
C LEU A 54 0.21 13.17 -24.77
N VAL A 55 -0.41 14.36 -24.84
CA VAL A 55 -0.21 15.43 -23.85
C VAL A 55 -0.67 14.94 -22.47
N GLU A 56 -1.84 14.32 -22.39
CA GLU A 56 -2.37 13.75 -21.14
C GLU A 56 -1.46 12.66 -20.58
N ASN A 57 -0.94 11.77 -21.44
CA ASN A 57 0.02 10.75 -21.04
C ASN A 57 1.36 11.36 -20.61
N TYR A 58 1.84 12.40 -21.30
CA TYR A 58 3.07 13.10 -20.95
C TYR A 58 2.94 13.82 -19.61
N GLU A 59 1.81 14.48 -19.35
CA GLU A 59 1.53 15.08 -18.03
C GLU A 59 1.49 14.03 -16.93
N ARG A 60 0.88 12.87 -17.16
CA ARG A 60 0.92 11.73 -16.23
C ARG A 60 2.33 11.21 -15.98
N LEU A 61 3.15 11.07 -17.01
CA LEU A 61 4.55 10.61 -16.89
C LEU A 61 5.44 11.63 -16.15
N SER A 62 5.10 12.94 -16.23
CA SER A 62 5.80 14.01 -15.53
C SER A 62 5.36 14.20 -14.08
N MET A 63 4.22 13.62 -13.67
CA MET A 63 3.73 13.70 -12.30
C MET A 63 4.66 12.99 -11.33
N HIS A 64 4.82 13.60 -10.15
CA HIS A 64 5.53 12.97 -9.06
C HIS A 64 4.82 11.67 -8.63
N LYS A 65 5.57 10.58 -8.49
CA LYS A 65 5.02 9.26 -8.23
C LYS A 65 4.96 8.99 -6.74
N ILE A 66 3.85 8.41 -6.27
CA ILE A 66 3.70 8.06 -4.86
C ILE A 66 3.14 6.65 -4.67
N ILE A 67 3.52 6.03 -3.56
CA ILE A 67 2.94 4.80 -3.04
C ILE A 67 2.24 5.15 -1.73
N LEU A 68 0.98 4.75 -1.57
CA LEU A 68 0.25 4.94 -0.33
C LEU A 68 0.36 3.71 0.56
N THR A 69 0.76 3.89 1.81
CA THR A 69 0.68 2.84 2.81
C THR A 69 -0.51 3.10 3.73
N LEU A 70 -1.38 2.10 3.89
CA LEU A 70 -2.69 2.24 4.52
C LEU A 70 -2.85 1.26 5.69
N CYS A 71 -3.44 1.72 6.80
CA CYS A 71 -3.77 0.83 7.90
C CYS A 71 -5.13 1.17 8.51
N MET A 72 -5.93 0.12 8.76
CA MET A 72 -7.25 0.22 9.37
C MET A 72 -7.24 0.80 10.78
N THR A 73 -6.17 0.59 11.52
CA THR A 73 -6.06 0.97 12.94
C THR A 73 -5.38 2.32 13.15
N GLY A 74 -5.11 3.04 12.08
CA GLY A 74 -4.56 4.38 12.15
C GLY A 74 -3.19 4.52 11.51
N ILE A 75 -2.62 5.71 11.67
CA ILE A 75 -1.39 6.12 11.02
C ILE A 75 -0.17 5.28 11.44
N GLY A 76 -0.13 4.78 12.68
CA GLY A 76 1.01 4.03 13.21
C GLY A 76 1.33 2.76 12.40
N GLY A 77 0.31 1.97 12.07
CA GLY A 77 0.49 0.78 11.22
C GLY A 77 0.91 1.14 9.79
N ALA A 78 0.34 2.19 9.21
CA ALA A 78 0.72 2.68 7.89
C ALA A 78 2.19 3.16 7.87
N MET A 79 2.63 3.86 8.92
CA MET A 79 4.04 4.27 9.07
C MET A 79 5.00 3.08 9.16
N ARG A 80 4.60 1.96 9.80
CA ARG A 80 5.43 0.75 9.85
C ARG A 80 5.63 0.14 8.46
N ILE A 81 4.58 0.08 7.65
CA ILE A 81 4.68 -0.37 6.26
C ILE A 81 5.62 0.57 5.48
N LYS A 82 5.44 1.88 5.61
CA LYS A 82 6.31 2.89 4.99
C LYS A 82 7.78 2.68 5.35
N HIS A 83 8.11 2.61 6.64
CA HIS A 83 9.49 2.44 7.10
C HIS A 83 10.10 1.12 6.63
N TYR A 84 9.31 0.04 6.59
CA TYR A 84 9.76 -1.24 6.04
C TYR A 84 10.15 -1.11 4.57
N LEU A 85 9.29 -0.50 3.76
CA LEU A 85 9.57 -0.28 2.34
C LEU A 85 10.80 0.62 2.14
N GLN A 86 10.88 1.74 2.86
CA GLN A 86 12.01 2.67 2.77
C GLN A 86 13.35 2.03 3.20
N LYS A 87 13.33 1.05 4.09
CA LYS A 87 14.53 0.36 4.52
C LYS A 87 15.14 -0.52 3.41
N TYR A 88 14.29 -1.12 2.58
CA TYR A 88 14.70 -2.12 1.59
C TYR A 88 14.56 -1.67 0.13
N LEU A 89 13.93 -0.53 -0.09
CA LEU A 89 13.67 0.02 -1.41
C LEU A 89 14.14 1.46 -1.46
N ASP A 90 15.08 1.70 -2.35
CA ASP A 90 15.48 3.04 -2.76
C ASP A 90 14.73 3.36 -4.06
N PHE A 91 13.62 4.05 -3.91
CA PHE A 91 12.82 4.46 -5.06
C PHE A 91 13.31 5.82 -5.55
N GLU A 92 14.00 5.84 -6.67
CA GLU A 92 14.26 7.09 -7.38
C GLU A 92 12.91 7.71 -7.84
N ASN A 93 12.66 8.95 -7.42
CA ASN A 93 11.48 9.74 -7.79
C ASN A 93 10.11 9.15 -7.38
N VAL A 94 10.06 8.33 -6.32
CA VAL A 94 8.80 7.82 -5.76
C VAL A 94 8.76 8.07 -4.26
N ASP A 95 7.78 8.82 -3.79
CA ASP A 95 7.54 9.02 -2.37
C ASP A 95 6.58 7.97 -1.79
N ILE A 96 6.77 7.64 -0.52
CA ILE A 96 5.86 6.79 0.21
C ILE A 96 5.10 7.64 1.23
N VAL A 97 3.77 7.69 1.09
CA VAL A 97 2.88 8.46 1.95
C VAL A 97 2.05 7.51 2.81
N ALA A 98 2.13 7.66 4.13
CA ALA A 98 1.35 6.86 5.07
C ALA A 98 0.03 7.56 5.40
N MET A 99 -1.08 6.81 5.38
CA MET A 99 -2.41 7.33 5.70
C MET A 99 -3.20 6.36 6.58
N SER A 100 -4.08 6.92 7.41
CA SER A 100 -5.02 6.16 8.24
C SER A 100 -6.29 5.86 7.46
N MET A 101 -6.84 4.66 7.65
CA MET A 101 -8.16 4.28 7.13
C MET A 101 -9.27 4.38 8.17
N LEU A 102 -9.02 4.96 9.33
CA LEU A 102 -10.02 5.10 10.40
C LEU A 102 -11.22 5.94 9.98
N ASN A 103 -11.00 6.98 9.20
CA ASN A 103 -12.02 7.84 8.64
C ASN A 103 -12.01 7.75 7.11
N ARG A 104 -12.97 7.01 6.54
CA ARG A 104 -13.03 6.80 5.10
C ARG A 104 -13.21 8.09 4.29
N ASN A 105 -14.03 9.02 4.78
CA ASN A 105 -14.29 10.26 4.05
C ASN A 105 -13.04 11.16 4.01
N GLU A 106 -12.33 11.24 5.12
CA GLU A 106 -11.06 11.95 5.21
C GLU A 106 -9.99 11.31 4.32
N LEU A 107 -9.90 9.98 4.32
CA LEU A 107 -8.99 9.23 3.44
C LEU A 107 -9.27 9.56 1.97
N LEU A 108 -10.51 9.48 1.52
CA LEU A 108 -10.87 9.76 0.12
C LEU A 108 -10.57 11.22 -0.26
N THR A 109 -10.92 12.17 0.59
CA THR A 109 -10.59 13.59 0.37
C THR A 109 -9.09 13.82 0.22
N ASN A 110 -8.28 13.20 1.07
CA ASN A 110 -6.83 13.32 1.02
C ASN A 110 -6.25 12.65 -0.24
N ILE A 111 -6.79 11.51 -0.65
CA ILE A 111 -6.39 10.83 -1.89
C ILE A 111 -6.72 11.69 -3.10
N ASP A 112 -7.91 12.28 -3.17
CA ASP A 112 -8.30 13.16 -4.26
C ASP A 112 -7.42 14.42 -4.34
N GLN A 113 -6.99 14.95 -3.21
CA GLN A 113 -6.01 16.04 -3.18
C GLN A 113 -4.64 15.62 -3.70
N LEU A 114 -4.17 14.43 -3.29
CA LEU A 114 -2.88 13.91 -3.77
C LEU A 114 -2.89 13.63 -5.28
N LYS A 115 -3.99 13.11 -5.82
CA LYS A 115 -4.15 12.83 -7.26
C LYS A 115 -4.00 14.06 -8.15
N LYS A 116 -4.26 15.27 -7.64
CA LYS A 116 -4.14 16.50 -8.42
C LYS A 116 -2.71 16.76 -8.91
N ASN A 117 -1.71 16.39 -8.12
CA ASN A 117 -0.32 16.71 -8.40
C ASN A 117 0.59 15.47 -8.46
N ASN A 118 0.05 14.28 -8.21
CA ASN A 118 0.83 13.05 -8.11
C ASN A 118 0.13 11.89 -8.82
N GLN A 119 0.94 10.99 -9.38
CA GLN A 119 0.49 9.69 -9.82
C GLN A 119 0.60 8.69 -8.66
N ILE A 120 -0.53 8.17 -8.18
CA ILE A 120 -0.53 7.11 -7.18
C ILE A 120 -0.33 5.77 -7.89
N LEU A 121 0.82 5.12 -7.65
CA LEU A 121 1.17 3.85 -8.31
C LEU A 121 0.45 2.67 -7.67
N TYR A 122 0.48 2.59 -6.34
CA TYR A 122 -0.08 1.49 -5.56
C TYR A 122 -0.62 1.98 -4.23
N THR A 123 -1.58 1.23 -3.71
CA THR A 123 -1.92 1.26 -2.29
C THR A 123 -1.46 -0.04 -1.64
N ILE A 124 -0.78 0.03 -0.50
CA ILE A 124 -0.27 -1.12 0.25
C ILE A 124 -0.86 -1.07 1.65
N GLY A 125 -1.54 -2.12 2.10
CA GLY A 125 -2.21 -2.02 3.39
C GLY A 125 -2.75 -3.31 3.96
N THR A 126 -3.38 -3.17 5.12
CA THR A 126 -4.03 -4.28 5.84
C THR A 126 -5.44 -4.57 5.33
N GLU A 127 -6.00 -3.67 4.52
CA GLU A 127 -7.32 -3.82 3.88
C GLU A 127 -7.35 -3.04 2.57
N ASN A 128 -8.05 -3.58 1.57
CA ASN A 128 -8.25 -2.92 0.28
C ASN A 128 -9.17 -1.69 0.47
N PRO A 129 -8.71 -0.48 0.12
CA PRO A 129 -9.55 0.72 0.18
C PRO A 129 -10.61 0.78 -0.91
N HIS A 130 -10.62 -0.19 -1.85
CA HIS A 130 -11.52 -0.25 -3.01
C HIS A 130 -11.46 1.01 -3.88
N LEU A 131 -10.26 1.43 -4.22
CA LEU A 131 -9.99 2.47 -5.20
C LEU A 131 -9.83 1.80 -6.56
N TYR A 132 -10.83 1.91 -7.42
CA TYR A 132 -10.90 1.14 -8.68
C TYR A 132 -9.78 1.42 -9.68
N ASP A 133 -9.20 2.61 -9.61
CA ASP A 133 -8.15 3.10 -10.50
C ASP A 133 -6.72 2.93 -9.94
N ILE A 134 -6.59 2.44 -8.70
CA ILE A 134 -5.29 2.28 -8.05
C ILE A 134 -5.14 0.82 -7.60
N PRO A 135 -4.10 0.10 -8.06
CA PRO A 135 -3.83 -1.26 -7.63
C PRO A 135 -3.59 -1.35 -6.12
N PHE A 136 -4.15 -2.37 -5.49
CA PHE A 136 -3.93 -2.67 -4.08
C PHE A 136 -3.04 -3.88 -3.91
N ILE A 137 -2.04 -3.76 -3.04
CA ILE A 137 -1.15 -4.84 -2.63
C ILE A 137 -1.38 -5.12 -1.14
N PRO A 138 -1.82 -6.33 -0.78
CA PRO A 138 -1.95 -6.71 0.63
C PRO A 138 -0.61 -6.66 1.35
N VAL A 139 -0.59 -6.14 2.57
CA VAL A 139 0.63 -6.11 3.39
C VAL A 139 1.18 -7.51 3.67
N SER A 140 0.31 -8.53 3.73
CA SER A 140 0.69 -9.94 3.85
C SER A 140 1.60 -10.40 2.72
N GLU A 141 1.36 -9.93 1.50
CA GLU A 141 2.19 -10.23 0.35
C GLU A 141 3.58 -9.63 0.50
N ILE A 142 3.65 -8.34 0.83
CA ILE A 142 4.91 -7.61 1.02
C ILE A 142 5.78 -8.23 2.13
N PHE A 143 5.19 -8.54 3.28
CA PHE A 143 5.93 -9.12 4.41
C PHE A 143 6.26 -10.61 4.24
N SER A 144 5.68 -11.29 3.24
CA SER A 144 6.02 -12.67 2.89
C SER A 144 7.17 -12.76 1.87
N ILE A 145 7.56 -11.65 1.26
CA ILE A 145 8.67 -11.60 0.30
C ILE A 145 9.98 -11.39 1.09
N PRO A 146 11.04 -12.19 0.82
CA PRO A 146 12.36 -11.91 1.35
C PRO A 146 12.81 -10.49 0.97
N SER A 147 13.36 -9.75 1.92
CA SER A 147 13.69 -8.31 1.73
C SER A 147 14.59 -8.05 0.52
N GLU A 148 15.52 -8.97 0.24
CA GLU A 148 16.41 -8.91 -0.92
C GLU A 148 15.70 -9.07 -2.29
N LYS A 149 14.47 -9.60 -2.30
CA LYS A 149 13.65 -9.76 -3.51
C LYS A 149 12.62 -8.65 -3.71
N LEU A 150 12.43 -7.79 -2.72
CA LEU A 150 11.48 -6.67 -2.81
C LEU A 150 11.78 -5.72 -3.99
N PRO A 151 13.03 -5.32 -4.27
CA PRO A 151 13.33 -4.47 -5.42
C PRO A 151 12.88 -5.10 -6.74
N MET A 152 13.09 -6.41 -6.90
CA MET A 152 12.65 -7.14 -8.09
C MET A 152 11.13 -7.21 -8.19
N TYR A 153 10.42 -7.41 -7.08
CA TYR A 153 8.95 -7.41 -7.02
C TYR A 153 8.35 -6.11 -7.55
N PHE A 154 8.89 -4.96 -7.13
CA PHE A 154 8.41 -3.65 -7.57
C PHE A 154 8.89 -3.27 -8.97
N SER A 155 10.01 -3.82 -9.46
CA SER A 155 10.53 -3.56 -10.81
C SER A 155 9.76 -4.33 -11.91
N ILE A 156 9.15 -5.46 -11.59
CA ILE A 156 8.36 -6.27 -12.52
C ILE A 156 6.92 -5.74 -12.64
N ASN A 157 6.72 -4.44 -12.69
CA ASN A 157 5.45 -3.79 -13.08
C ASN A 157 4.19 -4.61 -12.80
N GLY A 158 3.75 -4.69 -11.54
CA GLY A 158 2.39 -5.06 -11.20
C GLY A 158 1.87 -6.40 -11.73
N VAL A 159 2.73 -7.31 -12.16
CA VAL A 159 2.29 -8.65 -12.53
C VAL A 159 1.80 -9.32 -11.26
N ASN A 160 0.48 -9.53 -11.19
CA ASN A 160 -0.21 -10.31 -10.17
C ASN A 160 0.37 -11.72 -10.10
N VAL A 161 1.48 -11.89 -9.40
CA VAL A 161 1.94 -13.20 -8.99
C VAL A 161 1.06 -13.60 -7.81
N LYS A 162 -0.07 -14.22 -8.11
CA LYS A 162 -0.88 -14.92 -7.11
C LYS A 162 -0.11 -16.14 -6.62
N GLN A 163 0.92 -15.92 -5.81
CA GLN A 163 1.48 -16.99 -5.01
C GLN A 163 0.55 -17.17 -3.80
N LYS A 164 0.04 -18.40 -3.65
CA LYS A 164 -0.56 -18.87 -2.39
C LYS A 164 0.57 -18.99 -1.36
N THR A 165 1.02 -17.88 -0.81
CA THR A 165 2.01 -17.88 0.26
C THR A 165 1.31 -18.15 1.59
N ASN A 166 1.75 -19.17 2.31
CA ASN A 166 1.46 -19.30 3.72
C ASN A 166 2.10 -18.11 4.46
N ILE A 167 1.42 -17.59 5.49
CA ILE A 167 1.98 -16.52 6.31
C ILE A 167 3.23 -17.05 7.02
N ASP A 168 4.39 -16.47 6.74
CA ASP A 168 5.60 -16.73 7.51
C ASP A 168 5.69 -15.75 8.69
N TYR A 169 5.14 -16.17 9.82
CA TYR A 169 5.19 -15.37 11.04
C TYR A 169 6.62 -15.09 11.51
N GLN A 170 7.58 -15.97 11.23
CA GLN A 170 8.96 -15.80 11.64
C GLN A 170 9.60 -14.59 10.92
N MET A 171 9.31 -14.47 9.63
CA MET A 171 9.76 -13.32 8.84
C MET A 171 9.08 -12.03 9.29
N ILE A 172 7.76 -12.07 9.53
CA ILE A 172 7.02 -10.91 10.03
C ILE A 172 7.59 -10.42 11.36
N PHE A 173 7.82 -11.33 12.32
CA PHE A 173 8.39 -10.94 13.62
C PHE A 173 9.82 -10.42 13.50
N LYS A 174 10.65 -11.01 12.64
CA LYS A 174 12.00 -10.50 12.37
C LYS A 174 11.93 -9.06 11.84
N ASN A 175 11.13 -8.81 10.83
CA ASN A 175 10.98 -7.48 10.21
C ASN A 175 10.42 -6.44 11.18
N LEU A 176 9.48 -6.84 12.05
CA LEU A 176 8.94 -5.95 13.07
C LEU A 176 9.99 -5.59 14.14
N THR A 177 10.73 -6.58 14.64
CA THR A 177 11.73 -6.32 15.69
C THR A 177 12.91 -5.48 15.23
N GLU A 178 13.25 -5.51 13.95
CA GLU A 178 14.23 -4.59 13.37
C GLU A 178 13.79 -3.10 13.43
N GLN A 179 12.48 -2.85 13.51
CA GLN A 179 11.88 -1.52 13.63
C GLN A 179 11.50 -1.17 15.08
N LEU A 180 11.54 -2.13 16.00
CA LEU A 180 11.07 -2.04 17.37
C LEU A 180 12.20 -2.44 18.32
N PRO A 181 13.21 -1.58 18.53
CA PRO A 181 14.44 -1.93 19.26
C PRO A 181 14.20 -2.31 20.72
N HIS A 182 13.06 -1.90 21.29
CA HIS A 182 12.71 -2.19 22.69
C HIS A 182 11.99 -3.54 22.86
N ILE A 183 11.66 -4.23 21.77
CA ILE A 183 10.92 -5.49 21.80
C ILE A 183 11.83 -6.66 21.41
N LYS A 184 11.96 -7.64 22.32
CA LYS A 184 12.74 -8.85 22.05
C LYS A 184 11.98 -9.79 21.11
N LEU A 185 12.61 -10.22 20.01
CA LEU A 185 12.07 -11.17 19.05
C LEU A 185 11.59 -12.48 19.70
N SER A 186 12.35 -13.00 20.69
CA SER A 186 12.00 -14.21 21.43
C SER A 186 10.67 -14.09 22.16
N SER A 187 10.39 -12.94 22.76
CA SER A 187 9.12 -12.68 23.46
C SER A 187 7.93 -12.60 22.51
N LEU A 188 8.09 -11.94 21.34
CA LEU A 188 7.06 -11.92 20.31
C LEU A 188 6.75 -13.33 19.77
N ARG A 189 7.80 -14.10 19.47
CA ARG A 189 7.66 -15.49 18.98
C ARG A 189 6.92 -16.41 19.95
N LYS A 190 7.10 -16.17 21.24
CA LYS A 190 6.46 -16.96 22.29
C LYS A 190 4.98 -16.64 22.48
N THR A 191 4.60 -15.38 22.37
CA THR A 191 3.27 -14.91 22.81
C THR A 191 2.30 -14.63 21.65
N PHE A 192 2.74 -13.97 20.60
CA PHE A 192 1.85 -13.52 19.51
C PHE A 192 1.21 -14.65 18.73
N PRO A 193 1.89 -15.76 18.36
CA PRO A 193 1.24 -16.87 17.66
C PRO A 193 0.08 -17.48 18.46
N LEU A 194 0.24 -17.65 19.77
CA LEU A 194 -0.81 -18.18 20.65
C LEU A 194 -2.01 -17.22 20.72
N PHE A 195 -1.74 -15.92 20.82
CA PHE A 195 -2.80 -14.92 20.79
C PHE A 195 -3.59 -15.00 19.48
N ILE A 196 -2.90 -14.97 18.33
CA ILE A 196 -3.53 -15.04 17.00
C ILE A 196 -4.34 -16.34 16.85
N GLU A 197 -3.79 -17.49 17.25
CA GLU A 197 -4.49 -18.77 17.17
C GLU A 197 -5.79 -18.78 18.00
N ASN A 198 -5.74 -18.23 19.21
CA ASN A 198 -6.90 -18.19 20.11
C ASN A 198 -8.01 -17.28 19.59
N ILE A 199 -7.65 -16.12 19.03
CA ILE A 199 -8.63 -15.21 18.44
C ILE A 199 -9.15 -15.75 17.11
N ASP A 200 -8.30 -16.34 16.27
CA ASP A 200 -8.70 -16.95 14.99
C ASP A 200 -9.71 -18.08 15.15
N LYS A 201 -9.55 -18.94 16.17
CA LYS A 201 -10.51 -19.98 16.51
C LYS A 201 -11.92 -19.43 16.77
N LYS A 202 -12.02 -18.23 17.37
CA LYS A 202 -13.29 -17.59 17.72
C LYS A 202 -13.89 -16.77 16.58
N TYR A 203 -13.05 -16.07 15.80
CA TYR A 203 -13.49 -15.02 14.87
C TYR A 203 -13.13 -15.27 13.39
N LYS A 204 -12.42 -16.37 13.07
CA LYS A 204 -12.05 -16.79 11.69
C LYS A 204 -11.44 -15.67 10.88
N LEU A 205 -10.31 -15.14 11.33
CA LEU A 205 -9.63 -14.00 10.76
C LEU A 205 -9.03 -14.29 9.37
N SER A 206 -9.11 -13.33 8.46
CA SER A 206 -8.35 -13.38 7.21
C SER A 206 -6.85 -13.27 7.46
N LYS A 207 -6.03 -13.57 6.43
CA LYS A 207 -4.56 -13.42 6.52
C LYS A 207 -4.17 -11.98 6.84
N ASP A 208 -4.76 -11.01 6.14
CA ASP A 208 -4.44 -9.59 6.32
C ASP A 208 -4.86 -9.08 7.68
N GLN A 209 -5.99 -9.56 8.23
CA GLN A 209 -6.37 -9.23 9.59
C GLN A 209 -5.38 -9.76 10.63
N LYS A 210 -4.91 -10.99 10.48
CA LYS A 210 -3.89 -11.57 11.37
C LYS A 210 -2.63 -10.71 11.38
N ILE A 211 -2.17 -10.29 10.21
CA ILE A 211 -1.01 -9.41 10.08
C ILE A 211 -1.31 -8.01 10.62
N GLY A 212 -2.47 -7.45 10.30
CA GLY A 212 -2.91 -6.16 10.84
C GLY A 212 -2.95 -6.14 12.37
N ILE A 213 -3.45 -7.22 12.99
CA ILE A 213 -3.46 -7.41 14.45
C ILE A 213 -2.02 -7.46 14.98
N ILE A 214 -1.15 -8.29 14.39
CA ILE A 214 0.25 -8.40 14.81
C ILE A 214 0.96 -7.05 14.74
N MET A 215 0.82 -6.32 13.63
CA MET A 215 1.43 -5.01 13.45
C MET A 215 0.91 -3.98 14.46
N HIS A 216 -0.41 -3.95 14.66
CA HIS A 216 -1.02 -3.05 15.64
C HIS A 216 -0.53 -3.35 17.06
N MET A 217 -0.59 -4.60 17.47
CA MET A 217 -0.16 -5.03 18.80
C MET A 217 1.33 -4.74 19.06
N ALA A 218 2.20 -5.02 18.09
CA ALA A 218 3.62 -4.74 18.22
C ALA A 218 3.89 -3.23 18.31
N SER A 219 3.19 -2.42 17.54
CA SER A 219 3.30 -0.95 17.60
C SER A 219 2.74 -0.38 18.92
N ALA A 220 1.63 -0.93 19.41
CA ALA A 220 1.05 -0.53 20.69
C ALA A 220 1.99 -0.89 21.84
N LEU A 221 2.55 -2.10 21.82
CA LEU A 221 3.51 -2.59 22.80
C LEU A 221 4.76 -1.68 22.88
N ASP A 222 5.34 -1.32 21.74
CA ASP A 222 6.50 -0.42 21.68
C ASP A 222 6.19 0.96 22.29
N ARG A 223 5.01 1.54 21.98
CA ARG A 223 4.57 2.80 22.58
C ARG A 223 4.40 2.69 24.09
N MET A 224 3.80 1.60 24.58
CA MET A 224 3.58 1.40 26.01
C MET A 224 4.90 1.23 26.76
N ILE A 225 5.86 0.47 26.19
CA ILE A 225 7.21 0.30 26.79
C ILE A 225 7.98 1.62 26.80
N THR A 226 7.84 2.43 25.75
CA THR A 226 8.56 3.72 25.62
C THR A 226 7.81 4.91 26.22
N ASN A 227 6.66 4.68 26.83
CA ASN A 227 5.77 5.72 27.41
C ASN A 227 5.42 6.85 26.41
N GLN A 228 5.24 6.50 25.13
CA GLN A 228 4.83 7.47 24.12
C GLN A 228 3.34 7.77 24.24
N GLU A 229 2.97 9.05 24.15
CA GLU A 229 1.58 9.46 24.14
C GLU A 229 0.81 8.86 22.97
N ILE A 230 -0.38 8.33 23.28
CA ILE A 230 -1.29 7.75 22.31
C ILE A 230 -2.42 8.73 22.08
N LYS A 231 -2.69 9.13 20.86
CA LYS A 231 -3.92 9.84 20.52
C LYS A 231 -5.07 8.82 20.57
N PRO A 232 -6.00 8.93 21.53
CA PRO A 232 -7.08 7.96 21.68
C PRO A 232 -7.97 7.96 20.42
N ILE A 233 -8.45 6.76 20.05
CA ILE A 233 -9.48 6.65 19.02
C ILE A 233 -10.74 7.38 19.51
N HIS A 234 -11.27 8.26 18.69
CA HIS A 234 -12.53 8.92 18.99
C HIS A 234 -13.61 7.85 19.28
N GLN A 235 -14.27 7.93 20.44
CA GLN A 235 -15.37 7.03 20.84
C GLN A 235 -14.98 5.58 21.18
N TYR A 236 -13.72 5.30 21.61
CA TYR A 236 -13.31 3.93 21.98
C TYR A 236 -14.25 3.28 23.01
N LYS A 237 -14.76 4.04 23.99
CA LYS A 237 -15.72 3.56 24.99
C LYS A 237 -17.03 3.05 24.35
N THR A 238 -17.50 3.72 23.32
CA THR A 238 -18.69 3.29 22.56
C THR A 238 -18.43 1.99 21.78
N ILE A 239 -17.22 1.86 21.21
CA ILE A 239 -16.80 0.63 20.51
C ILE A 239 -16.81 -0.55 21.48
N ILE A 240 -16.20 -0.40 22.65
CA ILE A 240 -16.15 -1.42 23.69
C ILE A 240 -17.57 -1.77 24.18
N ALA A 241 -18.39 -0.77 24.51
CA ALA A 241 -19.73 -0.98 25.01
C ALA A 241 -20.62 -1.78 24.05
N LYS A 242 -20.49 -1.52 22.73
CA LYS A 242 -21.20 -2.26 21.68
C LYS A 242 -20.64 -3.66 21.41
N ASN A 243 -19.45 -3.99 21.88
CA ASN A 243 -18.73 -5.23 21.55
C ASN A 243 -18.14 -5.92 22.78
N LYS A 244 -18.87 -5.93 23.90
CA LYS A 244 -18.42 -6.48 25.20
C LYS A 244 -17.86 -7.89 25.12
N LYS A 245 -18.46 -8.77 24.27
CA LYS A 245 -17.98 -10.15 24.10
C LYS A 245 -16.59 -10.17 23.51
N ILE A 246 -16.36 -9.44 22.40
CA ILE A 246 -15.05 -9.38 21.73
C ILE A 246 -14.01 -8.76 22.68
N TYR A 247 -14.40 -7.71 23.38
CA TYR A 247 -13.54 -7.05 24.38
C TYR A 247 -13.05 -8.01 25.47
N ASN A 248 -13.98 -8.79 26.07
CA ASN A 248 -13.63 -9.76 27.11
C ASN A 248 -12.71 -10.88 26.54
N ASP A 249 -13.06 -11.40 25.37
CA ASP A 249 -12.24 -12.41 24.69
C ASP A 249 -10.81 -11.91 24.39
N LEU A 250 -10.67 -10.66 23.96
CA LEU A 250 -9.37 -10.04 23.74
C LEU A 250 -8.60 -9.86 25.04
N LYS A 251 -9.24 -9.34 26.09
CA LYS A 251 -8.60 -9.20 27.41
C LYS A 251 -8.05 -10.52 27.94
N ASP A 252 -8.82 -11.61 27.82
CA ASP A 252 -8.35 -12.91 28.27
C ASP A 252 -7.17 -13.41 27.42
N CYS A 253 -7.20 -13.20 26.10
CA CYS A 253 -6.11 -13.61 25.22
C CYS A 253 -4.85 -12.75 25.36
N LEU A 254 -4.97 -11.49 25.82
CA LEU A 254 -3.84 -10.57 25.99
C LEU A 254 -3.03 -10.86 27.28
N LYS A 255 -3.61 -11.50 28.30
CA LYS A 255 -2.94 -11.76 29.59
C LYS A 255 -1.53 -12.32 29.46
N PRO A 256 -1.25 -13.36 28.64
CA PRO A 256 0.12 -13.90 28.53
C PRO A 256 1.12 -12.88 27.93
N ILE A 257 0.62 -11.96 27.11
CA ILE A 257 1.45 -10.88 26.54
C ILE A 257 1.71 -9.83 27.60
N GLU A 258 0.68 -9.38 28.33
CA GLU A 258 0.77 -8.41 29.41
C GLU A 258 1.76 -8.89 30.50
N GLU A 259 1.69 -10.17 30.88
CA GLU A 259 2.62 -10.79 31.84
C GLU A 259 4.06 -10.87 31.29
N THR A 260 4.22 -11.20 30.01
CA THR A 260 5.57 -11.36 29.41
C THR A 260 6.31 -10.02 29.26
N PHE A 261 5.57 -8.94 29.03
CA PHE A 261 6.13 -7.62 28.80
C PHE A 261 5.94 -6.65 29.97
N GLU A 262 5.33 -7.12 31.08
CA GLU A 262 5.04 -6.34 32.30
C GLU A 262 4.26 -5.04 31.99
N ILE A 263 3.24 -5.14 31.14
CA ILE A 263 2.38 -4.02 30.73
C ILE A 263 0.90 -4.36 30.91
N SER A 264 0.04 -3.36 30.76
CA SER A 264 -1.41 -3.54 30.54
C SER A 264 -1.82 -2.84 29.28
N TYR A 265 -2.49 -3.57 28.36
CA TYR A 265 -3.01 -2.98 27.13
C TYR A 265 -4.10 -1.96 27.45
N LEU A 266 -3.96 -0.76 26.89
CA LEU A 266 -4.94 0.30 27.05
C LEU A 266 -6.25 -0.04 26.34
N GLU A 267 -7.37 0.44 26.88
CA GLU A 267 -8.70 0.19 26.31
C GLU A 267 -8.83 0.69 24.87
N GLU A 268 -8.17 1.79 24.54
CA GLU A 268 -8.11 2.36 23.20
C GLU A 268 -7.44 1.41 22.21
N GLU A 269 -6.39 0.72 22.63
CA GLU A 269 -5.69 -0.25 21.79
C GLU A 269 -6.52 -1.51 21.60
N ILE A 270 -7.25 -1.96 22.64
CA ILE A 270 -8.19 -3.06 22.53
C ILE A 270 -9.36 -2.69 21.62
N ALA A 271 -9.84 -1.46 21.66
CA ALA A 271 -10.89 -0.97 20.76
C ALA A 271 -10.44 -1.03 19.29
N SER A 272 -9.16 -0.73 19.02
CA SER A 272 -8.56 -0.88 17.69
C SER A 272 -8.60 -2.34 17.21
N LEU A 273 -8.23 -3.29 18.07
CA LEU A 273 -8.31 -4.73 17.76
C LEU A 273 -9.74 -5.17 17.46
N ILE A 274 -10.73 -4.67 18.22
CA ILE A 274 -12.16 -4.93 17.97
C ILE A 274 -12.54 -4.47 16.55
N GLN A 275 -12.08 -3.31 16.12
CA GLN A 275 -12.38 -2.79 14.79
C GLN A 275 -11.79 -3.68 13.69
N ILE A 276 -10.55 -4.18 13.85
CA ILE A 276 -9.95 -5.10 12.89
C ILE A 276 -10.79 -6.37 12.76
N ILE A 277 -11.19 -6.95 13.89
CA ILE A 277 -11.95 -8.20 13.92
C ILE A 277 -13.33 -8.04 13.26
N LYS A 278 -14.00 -6.91 13.49
CA LYS A 278 -15.38 -6.68 12.99
C LYS A 278 -15.48 -6.39 11.49
N LYS A 279 -14.47 -5.87 10.86
CA LYS A 279 -14.53 -5.52 9.43
C LYS A 279 -14.69 -6.71 8.49
N SER A 280 -14.63 -7.94 9.01
CA SER A 280 -14.82 -9.19 8.25
C SER A 280 -16.17 -9.85 8.43
N GLN A 281 -16.98 -9.34 9.32
CA GLN A 281 -18.35 -9.82 9.57
C GLN A 281 -19.37 -8.89 8.90
#